data_881f6c801db66448c67f8e4ef1b7ff25
#
_entry.id   881f6c801db66448c67f8e4ef1b7ff25
#
_cell.length_a   1.000
_cell.length_b   1.000
_cell.length_c   1.000
_cell.angle_alpha   90.00
_cell.angle_beta   90.00
_cell.angle_gamma   90.00
#
_symmetry.space_group_name_H-M   'P 1'
#
loop_
_entity.id
_entity.type
_entity.pdbx_description
1 polymer ?
#
loop_
_entity_poly.entity_id
_entity_poly.type
_entity_poly.pdbx_seq_one_letter_code
_entity_poly.pdbx_strand_id
1 'polypeptide(L)'
;MRPVSPWLLMVSLFCILSPSFAHEHKASKAKIQPSPGKPGLDGFDDFVTQALKDWKVPGVAVAVVEGDKIILQKGYGYRDAEKQLPVTPNTVFAIGSITKSFTVTALGVEMDEGKLDWDKPVRDYLPTFKMYDPVLSEQMVVRDLITHRTGLPRHDLVWYSSDFPREDLIQRLQFLEPNKPLRSRFQYNNLMFMTAGYIVGQLNGKNWEDTIRERVLAPLGMNGTTFSVKDSQSAADFAQPYRKGFDVKSEVKRIPFDEQCPDRCAIGPAGEINSNVADMSRYLLFHLNQGKLNGKVLLSSNNAVQMQTPQMVIQGAPDYKEESETSYGMGFFISAYRGHKNVGHGGNLDGFSAALAFLPDDGIGVVVLSNLDGTALPQAIVYNVFDRLLGLDQVPWSQRYLGQEVKAKASMQEAKNKGYTPHKMGTHPSHDLKDYLGDYGNSGYGVVSIAEDGAGFKMTVNRITRRVEHLHYDVFQVPEDPFDEFARAKVMFFSDANGDISSLSLPLETNVKDILFTRLPDKQLTDRKFVEAFTGQWEIPGSPTPLTVSLRGDHTLVASNPGEPDVELIPKRGTIFDMKGQNGVTIEFKADASGKVKEAALDDNGTVVVLKRE
;
A
#
# COMPACT_ATOMS: atom_id res chain seq x y z
N MET A 1 22.52 13.38 -4.35
CA MET A 1 21.16 13.55 -3.80
C MET A 1 20.20 13.26 -4.94
N ARG A 2 19.53 12.13 -4.92
CA ARG A 2 18.55 11.78 -5.96
C ARG A 2 17.25 12.51 -5.67
N PRO A 3 16.51 12.99 -6.67
CA PRO A 3 15.20 13.60 -6.45
C PRO A 3 14.25 12.58 -5.86
N VAL A 4 13.49 12.99 -4.86
CA VAL A 4 12.46 12.18 -4.21
C VAL A 4 11.35 12.00 -5.22
N SER A 5 11.00 10.76 -5.54
CA SER A 5 9.86 10.43 -6.40
C SER A 5 8.55 10.82 -5.72
N PRO A 6 7.56 11.35 -6.43
CA PRO A 6 6.28 11.81 -5.85
C PRO A 6 5.43 10.71 -5.19
N TRP A 7 5.82 9.46 -5.31
CA TRP A 7 5.07 8.27 -4.91
C TRP A 7 4.84 8.07 -3.40
N LEU A 8 5.55 8.82 -2.55
CA LEU A 8 5.57 8.56 -1.10
C LEU A 8 4.73 9.52 -0.25
N LEU A 9 4.18 10.57 -0.84
CA LEU A 9 3.65 11.67 -0.04
C LEU A 9 2.17 11.56 0.33
N MET A 10 1.43 10.62 -0.24
CA MET A 10 0.01 10.48 0.06
C MET A 10 -0.32 9.76 1.37
N VAL A 11 0.61 8.99 1.91
CA VAL A 11 0.38 8.25 3.17
C VAL A 11 1.29 8.72 4.30
N SER A 12 2.23 9.65 4.02
CA SER A 12 3.29 10.06 4.94
C SER A 12 3.19 11.50 5.46
N LEU A 13 2.00 12.10 5.51
CA LEU A 13 1.88 13.46 6.09
C LEU A 13 2.21 13.54 7.59
N PHE A 14 2.70 12.45 8.19
CA PHE A 14 3.14 12.40 9.58
C PHE A 14 4.65 12.16 9.79
N CYS A 15 5.47 12.08 8.73
CA CYS A 15 6.91 11.95 8.89
C CYS A 15 7.65 12.81 7.86
N ILE A 16 7.65 14.13 8.03
CA ILE A 16 8.51 15.04 7.26
C ILE A 16 9.84 15.19 8.02
N LEU A 17 10.93 14.79 7.36
CA LEU A 17 12.29 15.03 7.80
C LEU A 17 12.63 16.52 7.66
N SER A 18 12.75 17.23 8.77
CA SER A 18 13.33 18.57 8.84
C SER A 18 14.84 18.49 9.08
N PRO A 19 15.65 19.38 8.47
CA PRO A 19 17.08 19.44 8.75
C PRO A 19 17.36 20.03 10.13
N SER A 20 18.23 19.38 10.89
CA SER A 20 18.66 19.76 12.23
C SER A 20 19.32 21.15 12.26
N PHE A 21 18.72 22.09 12.95
CA PHE A 21 19.45 23.22 13.56
C PHE A 21 19.42 23.03 15.06
N ALA A 22 20.59 22.85 15.65
CA ALA A 22 20.76 22.77 17.08
C ALA A 22 20.54 24.16 17.71
N HIS A 23 19.52 24.27 18.55
CA HIS A 23 19.39 25.39 19.47
C HIS A 23 19.26 24.84 20.90
N GLU A 24 20.20 25.24 21.75
CA GLU A 24 20.12 24.97 23.18
C GLU A 24 18.92 25.69 23.79
N HIS A 25 18.01 24.93 24.39
CA HIS A 25 16.91 25.48 25.20
C HIS A 25 17.07 25.10 26.67
N LYS A 26 17.27 26.12 27.50
CA LYS A 26 17.09 26.05 28.96
C LYS A 26 15.60 25.85 29.25
N ALA A 27 15.25 24.74 29.88
CA ALA A 27 13.90 24.43 30.31
C ALA A 27 13.48 25.36 31.50
N SER A 28 12.53 26.22 31.24
CA SER A 28 11.78 26.96 32.29
C SER A 28 10.50 26.18 32.62
N LYS A 29 10.37 25.70 33.86
CA LYS A 29 9.13 25.09 34.35
C LYS A 29 8.10 26.20 34.62
N ALA A 30 7.27 26.49 33.61
CA ALA A 30 6.09 27.33 33.82
C ALA A 30 4.97 26.48 34.45
N LYS A 31 4.49 26.86 35.62
CA LYS A 31 3.27 26.31 36.24
C LYS A 31 2.07 26.77 35.39
N ILE A 32 1.40 25.82 34.76
CA ILE A 32 0.12 26.06 34.08
C ILE A 32 -0.95 26.19 35.18
N GLN A 33 -1.60 27.38 35.28
CA GLN A 33 -2.79 27.55 36.10
C GLN A 33 -4.04 27.25 35.26
N PRO A 34 -5.00 26.46 35.76
CA PRO A 34 -6.23 26.19 35.03
C PRO A 34 -7.13 27.42 35.03
N SER A 35 -7.77 27.71 33.90
CA SER A 35 -8.80 28.74 33.74
C SER A 35 -10.11 28.30 34.42
N PRO A 36 -10.85 29.20 35.14
CA PRO A 36 -12.07 28.82 35.84
C PRO A 36 -13.29 28.85 34.89
N GLY A 37 -13.55 27.77 34.22
CA GLY A 37 -14.78 27.47 33.47
C GLY A 37 -14.95 25.97 33.40
N LYS A 38 -16.18 25.43 33.48
CA LYS A 38 -16.40 24.02 33.23
C LYS A 38 -15.96 23.72 31.79
N PRO A 39 -15.02 22.79 31.57
CA PRO A 39 -14.68 22.35 30.22
C PRO A 39 -15.93 21.90 29.47
N GLY A 40 -16.06 22.28 28.21
CA GLY A 40 -17.23 21.93 27.40
C GLY A 40 -16.98 22.14 25.90
N LEU A 41 -17.94 21.74 25.09
CA LEU A 41 -17.87 21.85 23.61
C LEU A 41 -18.52 23.14 23.06
N ASP A 42 -18.64 24.22 23.89
CA ASP A 42 -19.23 25.48 23.46
C ASP A 42 -18.48 26.06 22.24
N GLY A 43 -19.22 26.43 21.17
CA GLY A 43 -18.65 26.93 19.91
C GLY A 43 -17.94 25.89 19.04
N PHE A 44 -18.01 24.60 19.40
CA PHE A 44 -17.41 23.52 18.59
C PHE A 44 -18.10 23.34 17.24
N ASP A 45 -19.43 23.49 17.20
CA ASP A 45 -20.20 23.39 15.95
C ASP A 45 -19.79 24.46 14.93
N ASP A 46 -19.60 25.69 15.40
CA ASP A 46 -19.16 26.79 14.55
C ASP A 46 -17.74 26.56 14.04
N PHE A 47 -16.85 26.06 14.91
CA PHE A 47 -15.49 25.70 14.54
C PHE A 47 -15.47 24.65 13.43
N VAL A 48 -16.20 23.53 13.60
CA VAL A 48 -16.21 22.45 12.58
C VAL A 48 -16.83 22.95 11.28
N THR A 49 -17.93 23.70 11.35
CA THR A 49 -18.61 24.26 10.17
C THR A 49 -17.68 25.19 9.38
N GLN A 50 -16.92 26.05 10.07
CA GLN A 50 -15.96 26.93 9.42
C GLN A 50 -14.76 26.13 8.84
N ALA A 51 -14.25 25.16 9.59
CA ALA A 51 -13.13 24.31 9.15
C ALA A 51 -13.48 23.52 7.88
N LEU A 52 -14.69 22.96 7.76
CA LEU A 52 -15.14 22.30 6.51
C LEU A 52 -15.03 23.21 5.29
N LYS A 53 -15.41 24.49 5.45
CA LYS A 53 -15.32 25.48 4.35
C LYS A 53 -13.87 25.80 3.99
N ASP A 54 -13.02 26.04 5.01
CA ASP A 54 -11.62 26.41 4.82
C ASP A 54 -10.83 25.28 4.11
N TRP A 55 -11.10 24.04 4.50
CA TRP A 55 -10.45 22.86 3.95
C TRP A 55 -11.10 22.31 2.68
N LYS A 56 -12.31 22.80 2.35
CA LYS A 56 -13.16 22.27 1.26
C LYS A 56 -13.49 20.78 1.46
N VAL A 57 -13.66 20.34 2.70
CA VAL A 57 -14.07 18.97 3.03
C VAL A 57 -15.58 18.88 2.90
N PRO A 58 -16.13 17.93 2.09
CA PRO A 58 -17.58 17.82 1.91
C PRO A 58 -18.33 17.49 3.18
N GLY A 59 -17.83 16.55 3.99
CA GLY A 59 -18.46 16.17 5.23
C GLY A 59 -17.56 15.45 6.22
N VAL A 60 -17.92 15.56 7.49
CA VAL A 60 -17.30 14.82 8.60
C VAL A 60 -18.35 14.32 9.58
N ALA A 61 -18.06 13.19 10.22
CA ALA A 61 -18.76 12.74 11.43
C ALA A 61 -17.79 12.78 12.60
N VAL A 62 -18.26 13.20 13.78
CA VAL A 62 -17.46 13.33 15.00
C VAL A 62 -18.17 12.62 16.14
N ALA A 63 -17.42 11.81 16.92
CA ALA A 63 -17.86 11.39 18.25
C ALA A 63 -16.81 11.78 19.29
N VAL A 64 -17.29 12.18 20.46
CA VAL A 64 -16.49 12.53 21.63
C VAL A 64 -17.00 11.74 22.84
N VAL A 65 -16.05 11.16 23.57
CA VAL A 65 -16.34 10.47 24.84
C VAL A 65 -15.56 11.14 25.97
N GLU A 66 -16.17 11.19 27.15
CA GLU A 66 -15.58 11.71 28.38
C GLU A 66 -15.94 10.76 29.53
N GLY A 67 -14.94 10.19 30.20
CA GLY A 67 -15.14 9.10 31.14
C GLY A 67 -15.84 7.93 30.46
N ASP A 68 -16.96 7.48 31.04
CA ASP A 68 -17.77 6.39 30.51
C ASP A 68 -18.94 6.86 29.63
N LYS A 69 -18.95 8.14 29.22
CA LYS A 69 -20.08 8.73 28.51
C LYS A 69 -19.70 9.20 27.11
N ILE A 70 -20.61 8.97 26.19
CA ILE A 70 -20.58 9.59 24.88
C ILE A 70 -21.23 10.98 25.04
N ILE A 71 -20.46 12.06 24.85
CA ILE A 71 -20.94 13.43 25.02
C ILE A 71 -21.28 14.12 23.69
N LEU A 72 -20.80 13.57 22.56
CA LEU A 72 -21.14 14.04 21.22
C LEU A 72 -21.13 12.87 20.22
N GLN A 73 -22.15 12.82 19.38
CA GLN A 73 -22.17 12.06 18.14
C GLN A 73 -22.91 12.90 17.09
N LYS A 74 -22.18 13.46 16.11
CA LYS A 74 -22.76 14.41 15.17
C LYS A 74 -22.09 14.36 13.81
N GLY A 75 -22.92 14.52 12.76
CA GLY A 75 -22.49 14.76 11.40
C GLY A 75 -22.50 16.24 11.04
N TYR A 76 -21.58 16.66 10.16
CA TYR A 76 -21.47 18.01 9.62
C TYR A 76 -21.22 17.92 8.12
N GLY A 77 -21.81 18.83 7.34
CA GLY A 77 -21.69 18.84 5.89
C GLY A 77 -22.43 17.66 5.22
N TYR A 78 -21.91 17.19 4.10
CA TYR A 78 -22.58 16.26 3.21
C TYR A 78 -21.81 14.96 3.04
N ARG A 79 -22.52 13.81 3.18
CA ARG A 79 -22.02 12.50 2.76
C ARG A 79 -22.00 12.32 1.25
N ASP A 80 -22.86 13.06 0.55
CA ASP A 80 -22.93 13.21 -0.91
C ASP A 80 -23.15 14.69 -1.21
N ALA A 81 -22.08 15.39 -1.62
CA ALA A 81 -22.13 16.83 -1.87
C ALA A 81 -22.94 17.19 -3.12
N GLU A 82 -22.98 16.30 -4.13
CA GLU A 82 -23.71 16.50 -5.37
C GLU A 82 -25.23 16.44 -5.14
N LYS A 83 -25.66 15.50 -4.28
CA LYS A 83 -27.08 15.32 -3.91
C LYS A 83 -27.48 16.08 -2.65
N GLN A 84 -26.54 16.78 -2.02
CA GLN A 84 -26.73 17.51 -0.76
C GLN A 84 -27.31 16.63 0.38
N LEU A 85 -26.91 15.34 0.43
CA LEU A 85 -27.32 14.44 1.49
C LEU A 85 -26.46 14.66 2.72
N PRO A 86 -27.04 14.94 3.90
CA PRO A 86 -26.28 15.30 5.09
C PRO A 86 -25.53 14.09 5.68
N VAL A 87 -24.41 14.35 6.35
CA VAL A 87 -23.74 13.37 7.21
C VAL A 87 -24.56 13.17 8.47
N THR A 88 -24.70 11.92 8.93
CA THR A 88 -25.32 11.55 10.20
C THR A 88 -24.32 10.78 11.09
N PRO A 89 -24.60 10.54 12.37
CA PRO A 89 -23.76 9.68 13.21
C PRO A 89 -23.63 8.23 12.71
N ASN A 90 -24.57 7.75 11.90
CA ASN A 90 -24.60 6.41 11.32
C ASN A 90 -24.02 6.34 9.90
N THR A 91 -23.62 7.49 9.33
CA THR A 91 -22.99 7.50 8.01
C THR A 91 -21.72 6.67 8.04
N VAL A 92 -21.63 5.70 7.12
CA VAL A 92 -20.50 4.79 7.00
C VAL A 92 -19.38 5.45 6.19
N PHE A 93 -18.16 5.43 6.72
CA PHE A 93 -16.92 5.90 6.09
C PHE A 93 -15.87 4.78 6.14
N ALA A 94 -14.95 4.75 5.20
CA ALA A 94 -13.74 3.96 5.35
C ALA A 94 -12.86 4.57 6.47
N ILE A 95 -12.43 3.74 7.42
CA ILE A 95 -11.59 4.20 8.54
C ILE A 95 -10.09 3.99 8.30
N GLY A 96 -9.73 3.37 7.14
CA GLY A 96 -8.36 3.14 6.74
C GLY A 96 -7.55 2.46 7.84
N SER A 97 -6.34 2.94 8.06
CA SER A 97 -5.38 2.32 8.98
C SER A 97 -5.77 2.27 10.46
N ILE A 98 -6.86 2.89 10.89
CA ILE A 98 -7.43 2.66 12.23
C ILE A 98 -7.78 1.16 12.39
N THR A 99 -8.08 0.46 11.30
CA THR A 99 -8.26 -0.99 11.21
C THR A 99 -7.15 -1.79 11.90
N LYS A 100 -5.90 -1.30 11.88
CA LYS A 100 -4.76 -1.98 12.49
C LYS A 100 -4.96 -2.24 13.98
N SER A 101 -5.58 -1.32 14.69
CA SER A 101 -5.87 -1.50 16.11
C SER A 101 -6.86 -2.65 16.37
N PHE A 102 -7.83 -2.87 15.45
CA PHE A 102 -8.76 -4.01 15.52
C PHE A 102 -8.04 -5.34 15.33
N THR A 103 -7.11 -5.40 14.37
CA THR A 103 -6.26 -6.58 14.16
C THR A 103 -5.46 -6.91 15.42
N VAL A 104 -4.85 -5.89 16.05
CA VAL A 104 -4.09 -6.09 17.30
C VAL A 104 -5.01 -6.46 18.47
N THR A 105 -6.22 -5.88 18.55
CA THR A 105 -7.22 -6.25 19.56
C THR A 105 -7.54 -7.75 19.45
N ALA A 106 -7.79 -8.27 18.25
CA ALA A 106 -8.05 -9.69 18.05
C ALA A 106 -6.85 -10.57 18.43
N LEU A 107 -5.62 -10.19 18.01
CA LEU A 107 -4.41 -10.88 18.47
C LEU A 107 -4.26 -10.89 19.99
N GLY A 108 -4.62 -9.78 20.65
CA GLY A 108 -4.62 -9.67 22.10
C GLY A 108 -5.64 -10.62 22.77
N VAL A 109 -6.78 -10.82 22.15
CA VAL A 109 -7.77 -11.83 22.61
C VAL A 109 -7.19 -13.24 22.47
N GLU A 110 -6.52 -13.56 21.36
CA GLU A 110 -5.84 -14.86 21.18
C GLU A 110 -4.70 -15.06 22.19
N MET A 111 -3.98 -13.96 22.54
CA MET A 111 -2.97 -13.98 23.60
C MET A 111 -3.59 -14.28 24.98
N ASP A 112 -4.71 -13.64 25.32
CA ASP A 112 -5.43 -13.88 26.58
C ASP A 112 -5.95 -15.32 26.70
N GLU A 113 -6.27 -15.95 25.57
CA GLU A 113 -6.69 -17.35 25.49
C GLU A 113 -5.51 -18.35 25.45
N GLY A 114 -4.27 -17.85 25.46
CA GLY A 114 -3.05 -18.68 25.40
C GLY A 114 -2.78 -19.35 24.05
N LYS A 115 -3.46 -18.92 22.99
CA LYS A 115 -3.28 -19.43 21.64
C LYS A 115 -2.13 -18.76 20.90
N LEU A 116 -1.71 -17.57 21.36
CA LEU A 116 -0.68 -16.76 20.75
C LEU A 116 0.25 -16.20 21.83
N ASP A 117 1.50 -15.95 21.45
CA ASP A 117 2.48 -15.22 22.25
C ASP A 117 3.15 -14.14 21.38
N TRP A 118 3.15 -12.90 21.87
CA TRP A 118 3.72 -11.77 21.15
C TRP A 118 5.18 -11.96 20.73
N ASP A 119 5.95 -12.69 21.54
CA ASP A 119 7.39 -12.80 21.43
C ASP A 119 7.85 -14.17 20.88
N LYS A 120 6.90 -15.02 20.47
CA LYS A 120 7.20 -16.24 19.71
C LYS A 120 7.43 -15.96 18.22
N PRO A 121 8.28 -16.77 17.58
CA PRO A 121 8.53 -16.66 16.14
C PRO A 121 7.24 -16.70 15.31
N VAL A 122 7.19 -15.87 14.27
CA VAL A 122 6.06 -15.90 13.30
C VAL A 122 5.88 -17.30 12.71
N ARG A 123 6.98 -18.03 12.50
CA ARG A 123 6.99 -19.38 11.93
C ARG A 123 6.35 -20.44 12.81
N ASP A 124 6.18 -20.20 14.11
CA ASP A 124 5.42 -21.10 14.99
C ASP A 124 3.92 -21.12 14.59
N TYR A 125 3.43 -20.03 14.00
CA TYR A 125 2.05 -19.84 13.55
C TYR A 125 1.87 -19.97 12.04
N LEU A 126 2.92 -19.62 11.28
CA LEU A 126 3.00 -19.71 9.82
C LEU A 126 4.31 -20.38 9.39
N PRO A 127 4.39 -21.71 9.36
CA PRO A 127 5.64 -22.44 9.06
C PRO A 127 6.24 -22.10 7.68
N THR A 128 5.40 -21.66 6.73
CA THR A 128 5.83 -21.26 5.38
C THR A 128 6.29 -19.81 5.26
N PHE A 129 6.23 -19.04 6.36
CA PHE A 129 6.64 -17.64 6.38
C PHE A 129 8.11 -17.48 6.01
N LYS A 130 8.38 -16.64 5.00
CA LYS A 130 9.74 -16.35 4.52
C LYS A 130 9.87 -14.86 4.21
N MET A 131 10.94 -14.26 4.70
CA MET A 131 11.43 -12.94 4.31
C MET A 131 12.59 -13.07 3.34
N TYR A 132 13.01 -11.97 2.73
CA TYR A 132 14.15 -11.91 1.81
C TYR A 132 15.43 -12.54 2.39
N ASP A 133 15.71 -12.24 3.64
CA ASP A 133 16.82 -12.85 4.39
C ASP A 133 16.30 -14.02 5.23
N PRO A 134 16.88 -15.23 5.08
CA PRO A 134 16.53 -16.38 5.91
C PRO A 134 16.66 -16.14 7.41
N VAL A 135 17.68 -15.35 7.85
CA VAL A 135 17.88 -15.00 9.25
C VAL A 135 16.72 -14.16 9.79
N LEU A 136 16.21 -13.19 9.00
CA LEU A 136 15.02 -12.44 9.36
C LEU A 136 13.81 -13.36 9.52
N SER A 137 13.65 -14.36 8.65
CA SER A 137 12.55 -15.32 8.69
C SER A 137 12.50 -16.08 10.01
N GLU A 138 13.67 -16.42 10.58
CA GLU A 138 13.79 -17.14 11.86
C GLU A 138 13.62 -16.21 13.07
N GLN A 139 14.10 -14.97 12.99
CA GLN A 139 14.17 -14.06 14.14
C GLN A 139 12.92 -13.21 14.34
N MET A 140 12.07 -13.10 13.32
CA MET A 140 10.84 -12.30 13.42
C MET A 140 9.83 -12.94 14.35
N VAL A 141 9.35 -12.14 15.32
CA VAL A 141 8.28 -12.51 16.24
C VAL A 141 6.98 -11.78 15.88
N VAL A 142 5.84 -12.25 16.41
CA VAL A 142 4.51 -11.66 16.12
C VAL A 142 4.50 -10.15 16.42
N ARG A 143 5.12 -9.72 17.52
CA ARG A 143 5.26 -8.30 17.89
C ARG A 143 5.92 -7.46 16.79
N ASP A 144 6.87 -8.00 16.03
CA ASP A 144 7.54 -7.26 14.95
C ASP A 144 6.58 -6.92 13.80
N LEU A 145 5.60 -7.81 13.51
CA LEU A 145 4.60 -7.59 12.47
C LEU A 145 3.72 -6.37 12.74
N ILE A 146 3.43 -6.07 14.01
CA ILE A 146 2.45 -5.06 14.43
C ILE A 146 3.07 -3.78 15.02
N THR A 147 4.39 -3.63 14.91
CA THR A 147 5.12 -2.48 15.48
C THR A 147 5.99 -1.73 14.48
N HIS A 148 5.86 -2.01 13.18
CA HIS A 148 6.55 -1.31 12.09
C HIS A 148 8.07 -1.25 12.22
N ARG A 149 8.70 -2.32 12.72
CA ARG A 149 10.14 -2.37 13.00
C ARG A 149 10.90 -3.49 12.28
N THR A 150 10.31 -4.03 11.20
CA THR A 150 10.86 -5.17 10.47
C THR A 150 12.04 -4.82 9.55
N GLY A 151 12.23 -3.55 9.24
CA GLY A 151 13.24 -3.09 8.29
C GLY A 151 12.79 -3.16 6.83
N LEU A 152 11.60 -3.71 6.55
CA LEU A 152 11.00 -3.73 5.22
C LEU A 152 10.33 -2.39 4.94
N PRO A 153 10.64 -1.68 3.84
CA PRO A 153 9.89 -0.50 3.43
C PRO A 153 8.46 -0.86 2.99
N ARG A 154 7.67 0.11 2.60
CA ARG A 154 6.22 -0.06 2.42
C ARG A 154 5.85 -1.12 1.38
N HIS A 155 6.46 -1.07 0.19
CA HIS A 155 6.14 -1.91 -0.97
C HIS A 155 4.64 -1.96 -1.29
N ASP A 156 3.94 -0.82 -1.16
CA ASP A 156 2.47 -0.80 -1.27
C ASP A 156 1.98 -1.23 -2.66
N LEU A 157 2.74 -0.99 -3.73
CA LEU A 157 2.36 -1.42 -5.08
C LEU A 157 2.45 -2.95 -5.33
N VAL A 158 2.90 -3.72 -4.36
CA VAL A 158 2.76 -5.19 -4.39
C VAL A 158 1.30 -5.60 -4.20
N TRP A 159 0.57 -4.89 -3.33
CA TRP A 159 -0.81 -5.24 -2.99
C TRP A 159 -1.85 -4.26 -3.54
N TYR A 160 -1.50 -2.99 -3.73
CA TYR A 160 -2.45 -1.95 -4.16
C TYR A 160 -3.02 -2.27 -5.53
N SER A 161 -4.34 -2.37 -5.60
CA SER A 161 -5.09 -2.78 -6.81
C SER A 161 -4.62 -4.10 -7.42
N SER A 162 -4.04 -5.03 -6.64
CA SER A 162 -3.65 -6.35 -7.11
C SER A 162 -4.78 -7.37 -6.95
N ASP A 163 -4.69 -8.48 -7.70
CA ASP A 163 -5.58 -9.62 -7.59
C ASP A 163 -4.97 -10.76 -6.74
N PHE A 164 -3.85 -10.48 -6.04
CA PHE A 164 -3.18 -11.50 -5.22
C PHE A 164 -3.96 -11.76 -3.94
N PRO A 165 -4.25 -13.03 -3.62
CA PRO A 165 -4.78 -13.40 -2.30
C PRO A 165 -3.72 -13.20 -1.20
N ARG A 166 -4.15 -13.22 0.07
CA ARG A 166 -3.24 -13.02 1.22
C ARG A 166 -2.09 -14.00 1.27
N GLU A 167 -2.36 -15.26 0.95
CA GLU A 167 -1.36 -16.32 0.89
C GLU A 167 -0.24 -15.97 -0.09
N ASP A 168 -0.61 -15.52 -1.28
CA ASP A 168 0.36 -15.13 -2.31
C ASP A 168 1.17 -13.91 -1.86
N LEU A 169 0.52 -12.92 -1.25
CA LEU A 169 1.23 -11.75 -0.71
C LEU A 169 2.24 -12.13 0.39
N ILE A 170 1.89 -13.10 1.26
CA ILE A 170 2.82 -13.64 2.27
C ILE A 170 3.99 -14.35 1.59
N GLN A 171 3.72 -15.15 0.54
CA GLN A 171 4.79 -15.82 -0.21
C GLN A 171 5.71 -14.83 -0.96
N ARG A 172 5.20 -13.67 -1.35
CA ARG A 172 5.97 -12.63 -2.04
C ARG A 172 6.92 -11.87 -1.13
N LEU A 173 6.74 -11.89 0.18
CA LEU A 173 7.64 -11.22 1.15
C LEU A 173 9.11 -11.64 0.99
N GLN A 174 9.37 -12.88 0.59
CA GLN A 174 10.73 -13.39 0.36
C GLN A 174 11.47 -12.72 -0.81
N PHE A 175 10.76 -12.00 -1.68
CA PHE A 175 11.34 -11.29 -2.83
C PHE A 175 11.45 -9.77 -2.60
N LEU A 176 11.02 -9.29 -1.43
CA LEU A 176 11.01 -7.86 -1.08
C LEU A 176 12.23 -7.54 -0.21
N GLU A 177 13.19 -6.82 -0.77
CA GLU A 177 14.45 -6.50 -0.11
C GLU A 177 14.23 -5.48 1.03
N PRO A 178 14.64 -5.81 2.29
CA PRO A 178 14.64 -4.84 3.38
C PRO A 178 15.77 -3.82 3.16
N ASN A 179 15.54 -2.57 3.55
CA ASN A 179 16.55 -1.53 3.44
C ASN A 179 17.11 -1.07 4.80
N LYS A 180 16.64 -1.67 5.90
CA LYS A 180 17.10 -1.44 7.27
C LYS A 180 17.19 -2.77 8.03
N PRO A 181 18.09 -2.85 9.03
CA PRO A 181 18.10 -4.00 9.93
C PRO A 181 16.81 -4.13 10.74
N LEU A 182 16.47 -5.38 11.12
CA LEU A 182 15.36 -5.68 12.02
C LEU A 182 15.45 -4.85 13.30
N ARG A 183 14.33 -4.26 13.75
CA ARG A 183 14.16 -3.47 14.98
C ARG A 183 15.01 -2.19 15.09
N SER A 184 15.65 -1.76 13.99
CA SER A 184 16.55 -0.60 14.02
C SER A 184 15.84 0.74 13.77
N ARG A 185 14.75 0.73 13.00
CA ARG A 185 14.00 1.93 12.60
C ARG A 185 12.52 1.65 12.41
N PHE A 186 11.72 2.67 12.68
CA PHE A 186 10.31 2.68 12.28
C PHE A 186 10.19 2.75 10.76
N GLN A 187 9.49 1.78 10.18
CA GLN A 187 9.12 1.74 8.75
C GLN A 187 7.70 1.20 8.63
N TYR A 188 6.77 2.11 8.37
CA TYR A 188 5.36 1.77 8.24
C TYR A 188 5.15 0.75 7.13
N ASN A 189 4.53 -0.40 7.44
CA ASN A 189 4.34 -1.49 6.49
C ASN A 189 2.97 -2.16 6.65
N ASN A 190 2.17 -2.19 5.57
CA ASN A 190 0.83 -2.77 5.55
C ASN A 190 0.86 -4.30 5.43
N LEU A 191 1.83 -4.85 4.66
CA LEU A 191 1.96 -6.31 4.45
C LEU A 191 2.20 -7.06 5.78
N MET A 192 2.92 -6.44 6.71
CA MET A 192 3.15 -7.03 8.03
C MET A 192 1.86 -7.12 8.85
N PHE A 193 1.02 -6.07 8.85
CA PHE A 193 -0.30 -6.11 9.49
C PHE A 193 -1.26 -7.09 8.81
N MET A 194 -1.19 -7.20 7.48
CA MET A 194 -1.92 -8.22 6.73
C MET A 194 -1.51 -9.63 7.18
N THR A 195 -0.21 -9.88 7.30
CA THR A 195 0.32 -11.17 7.80
C THR A 195 -0.16 -11.46 9.22
N ALA A 196 -0.15 -10.45 10.11
CA ALA A 196 -0.68 -10.56 11.47
C ALA A 196 -2.18 -10.92 11.49
N GLY A 197 -2.98 -10.28 10.62
CA GLY A 197 -4.40 -10.61 10.48
C GLY A 197 -4.64 -11.99 9.88
N TYR A 198 -3.77 -12.45 8.99
CA TYR A 198 -3.83 -13.82 8.48
C TYR A 198 -3.62 -14.85 9.61
N ILE A 199 -2.68 -14.59 10.52
CA ILE A 199 -2.48 -15.43 11.74
C ILE A 199 -3.76 -15.47 12.58
N VAL A 200 -4.43 -14.33 12.80
CA VAL A 200 -5.71 -14.28 13.54
C VAL A 200 -6.73 -15.20 12.91
N GLY A 201 -6.88 -15.16 11.59
CA GLY A 201 -7.79 -16.04 10.85
C GLY A 201 -7.44 -17.51 11.03
N GLN A 202 -6.16 -17.87 10.84
CA GLN A 202 -5.68 -19.26 10.97
C GLN A 202 -5.94 -19.84 12.37
N LEU A 203 -5.67 -19.08 13.44
CA LEU A 203 -5.89 -19.50 14.81
C LEU A 203 -7.36 -19.79 15.13
N ASN A 204 -8.30 -19.20 14.37
CA ASN A 204 -9.75 -19.39 14.54
C ASN A 204 -10.38 -20.30 13.48
N GLY A 205 -9.59 -20.84 12.52
CA GLY A 205 -10.11 -21.65 11.42
C GLY A 205 -11.06 -20.88 10.49
N LYS A 206 -10.91 -19.57 10.39
CA LYS A 206 -11.75 -18.63 9.63
C LYS A 206 -10.88 -17.62 8.88
N ASN A 207 -11.50 -16.73 8.10
CA ASN A 207 -10.81 -15.53 7.62
C ASN A 207 -10.76 -14.45 8.72
N TRP A 208 -9.97 -13.41 8.47
CA TRP A 208 -9.79 -12.29 9.41
C TRP A 208 -11.11 -11.55 9.65
N GLU A 209 -11.89 -11.27 8.60
CA GLU A 209 -13.13 -10.49 8.65
C GLU A 209 -14.17 -11.13 9.56
N ASP A 210 -14.38 -12.44 9.40
CA ASP A 210 -15.33 -13.20 10.23
C ASP A 210 -14.84 -13.29 11.68
N THR A 211 -13.52 -13.44 11.86
CA THR A 211 -12.93 -13.44 13.21
C THR A 211 -13.10 -12.07 13.89
N ILE A 212 -12.80 -10.95 13.21
CA ILE A 212 -13.02 -9.62 13.78
C ILE A 212 -14.50 -9.38 14.08
N ARG A 213 -15.41 -9.80 13.17
CA ARG A 213 -16.85 -9.65 13.38
C ARG A 213 -17.30 -10.34 14.66
N GLU A 214 -16.89 -11.59 14.87
CA GLU A 214 -17.30 -12.38 16.03
C GLU A 214 -16.57 -11.98 17.31
N ARG A 215 -15.28 -11.75 17.22
CA ARG A 215 -14.41 -11.61 18.40
C ARG A 215 -14.30 -10.17 18.89
N VAL A 216 -14.56 -9.18 18.01
CA VAL A 216 -14.40 -7.77 18.35
C VAL A 216 -15.71 -7.00 18.14
N LEU A 217 -16.27 -6.99 16.92
CA LEU A 217 -17.39 -6.11 16.60
C LEU A 217 -18.69 -6.51 17.34
N ALA A 218 -19.04 -7.77 17.31
CA ALA A 218 -20.27 -8.25 17.95
C ALA A 218 -20.26 -8.06 19.49
N PRO A 219 -19.17 -8.40 20.23
CA PRO A 219 -19.08 -8.12 21.65
C PRO A 219 -19.18 -6.63 22.01
N LEU A 220 -18.68 -5.75 21.14
CA LEU A 220 -18.75 -4.30 21.31
C LEU A 220 -20.07 -3.70 20.78
N GLY A 221 -20.92 -4.49 20.12
CA GLY A 221 -22.18 -4.03 19.53
C GLY A 221 -21.99 -3.08 18.34
N MET A 222 -20.92 -3.22 17.57
CA MET A 222 -20.58 -2.41 16.38
C MET A 222 -21.26 -2.98 15.12
N ASN A 223 -22.57 -2.89 15.08
CA ASN A 223 -23.40 -3.58 14.07
C ASN A 223 -23.44 -2.87 12.70
N GLY A 224 -23.08 -1.60 12.63
CA GLY A 224 -23.00 -0.81 11.40
C GLY A 224 -21.62 -0.85 10.72
N THR A 225 -20.70 -1.68 11.23
CA THR A 225 -19.33 -1.80 10.73
C THR A 225 -19.22 -2.94 9.73
N THR A 226 -18.58 -2.69 8.58
CA THR A 226 -18.44 -3.61 7.44
C THR A 226 -16.98 -3.72 6.99
N PHE A 227 -16.70 -4.67 6.08
CA PHE A 227 -15.34 -4.91 5.55
C PHE A 227 -15.25 -4.78 4.03
N SER A 228 -16.36 -4.64 3.32
CA SER A 228 -16.34 -4.51 1.88
C SER A 228 -16.88 -3.15 1.44
N VAL A 229 -16.36 -2.66 0.31
CA VAL A 229 -16.89 -1.47 -0.35
C VAL A 229 -18.32 -1.70 -0.80
N LYS A 230 -18.62 -2.89 -1.33
CA LYS A 230 -19.96 -3.29 -1.77
C LYS A 230 -20.99 -3.23 -0.64
N ASP A 231 -20.65 -3.78 0.54
CA ASP A 231 -21.54 -3.73 1.70
C ASP A 231 -21.76 -2.28 2.14
N SER A 232 -20.70 -1.47 2.17
CA SER A 232 -20.77 -0.07 2.54
C SER A 232 -21.62 0.74 1.57
N GLN A 233 -21.44 0.55 0.26
CA GLN A 233 -22.23 1.22 -0.77
C GLN A 233 -23.70 0.78 -0.80
N SER A 234 -24.01 -0.42 -0.32
CA SER A 234 -25.38 -0.90 -0.15
C SER A 234 -26.10 -0.29 1.06
N ALA A 235 -25.36 0.27 2.01
CA ALA A 235 -25.94 0.99 3.13
C ALA A 235 -26.64 2.27 2.67
N ALA A 236 -27.85 2.52 3.18
CA ALA A 236 -28.61 3.73 2.84
C ALA A 236 -27.90 5.03 3.26
N ASP A 237 -26.98 4.95 4.21
CA ASP A 237 -26.24 6.07 4.79
C ASP A 237 -24.72 5.84 4.65
N PHE A 238 -24.23 5.92 3.41
CA PHE A 238 -22.82 5.77 3.05
C PHE A 238 -22.26 7.09 2.50
N ALA A 239 -21.04 7.45 2.88
CA ALA A 239 -20.36 8.66 2.42
C ALA A 239 -19.69 8.42 1.06
N GLN A 240 -19.91 9.34 0.11
CA GLN A 240 -19.24 9.33 -1.19
C GLN A 240 -17.78 9.80 -1.02
N PRO A 241 -16.83 9.19 -1.73
CA PRO A 241 -15.41 9.52 -1.63
C PRO A 241 -15.04 10.74 -2.47
N TYR A 242 -14.18 11.61 -1.91
CA TYR A 242 -13.69 12.81 -2.60
C TYR A 242 -12.18 12.91 -2.51
N ARG A 243 -11.58 13.52 -3.53
CA ARG A 243 -10.14 13.81 -3.63
C ARG A 243 -9.90 15.25 -4.05
N LYS A 244 -8.92 15.87 -3.42
CA LYS A 244 -8.36 17.16 -3.84
C LYS A 244 -7.09 16.88 -4.65
N GLY A 245 -6.96 17.46 -5.83
CA GLY A 245 -5.78 17.25 -6.67
C GLY A 245 -4.47 17.66 -5.96
N PHE A 246 -3.38 17.11 -6.45
CA PHE A 246 -2.05 17.22 -5.84
C PHE A 246 -1.42 18.62 -6.00
N ASP A 247 -1.92 19.46 -6.90
CA ASP A 247 -1.45 20.84 -7.02
C ASP A 247 -2.17 21.79 -6.03
N VAL A 248 -1.60 22.98 -5.84
CA VAL A 248 -2.12 23.98 -4.88
C VAL A 248 -3.50 24.51 -5.26
N LYS A 249 -3.85 24.49 -6.56
CA LYS A 249 -5.07 25.08 -7.12
C LYS A 249 -6.19 24.08 -7.36
N SER A 250 -5.93 22.80 -7.19
CA SER A 250 -6.89 21.75 -7.52
C SER A 250 -8.19 21.85 -6.74
N GLU A 251 -9.27 21.56 -7.45
CA GLU A 251 -10.60 21.43 -6.88
C GLU A 251 -10.76 20.07 -6.18
N VAL A 252 -11.78 19.97 -5.33
CA VAL A 252 -12.24 18.70 -4.77
C VAL A 252 -13.20 18.06 -5.77
N LYS A 253 -12.93 16.79 -6.10
CA LYS A 253 -13.78 16.00 -7.01
C LYS A 253 -14.16 14.68 -6.35
N ARG A 254 -15.36 14.20 -6.69
CA ARG A 254 -15.74 12.82 -6.38
C ARG A 254 -14.87 11.87 -7.19
N ILE A 255 -14.42 10.80 -6.56
CA ILE A 255 -13.66 9.73 -7.20
C ILE A 255 -14.45 8.41 -7.11
N PRO A 256 -14.14 7.41 -7.94
CA PRO A 256 -14.65 6.07 -7.73
C PRO A 256 -14.22 5.52 -6.38
N PHE A 257 -15.09 4.73 -5.75
CA PHE A 257 -14.73 3.91 -4.61
C PHE A 257 -15.05 2.47 -4.99
N ASP A 258 -14.04 1.80 -5.47
CA ASP A 258 -14.13 0.44 -5.97
C ASP A 258 -13.43 -0.51 -5.01
N GLU A 259 -13.86 -1.78 -5.04
CA GLU A 259 -13.12 -2.82 -4.32
C GLU A 259 -11.68 -2.85 -4.82
N GLN A 260 -10.73 -2.68 -3.90
CA GLN A 260 -9.30 -2.78 -4.22
C GLN A 260 -8.91 -4.21 -4.67
N CYS A 261 -9.80 -5.19 -4.45
CA CYS A 261 -9.60 -6.61 -4.75
C CYS A 261 -10.95 -7.27 -5.10
N PRO A 262 -11.00 -8.35 -5.93
CA PRO A 262 -12.23 -8.92 -6.46
C PRO A 262 -13.21 -9.47 -5.41
N ASP A 263 -12.74 -10.12 -4.35
CA ASP A 263 -13.59 -10.81 -3.38
C ASP A 263 -13.44 -10.30 -1.94
N ARG A 264 -12.22 -10.19 -1.45
CA ARG A 264 -11.86 -9.65 -0.13
C ARG A 264 -10.48 -9.05 -0.24
N CYS A 265 -10.32 -7.81 0.20
CA CYS A 265 -9.02 -7.18 0.04
C CYS A 265 -7.94 -7.91 0.81
N ALA A 266 -6.92 -8.35 0.09
CA ALA A 266 -5.81 -9.06 0.70
C ALA A 266 -5.19 -8.26 1.85
N ILE A 267 -5.12 -6.92 1.71
CA ILE A 267 -4.59 -6.01 2.71
C ILE A 267 -5.59 -5.69 3.85
N GLY A 268 -6.80 -6.23 3.84
CA GLY A 268 -7.90 -5.93 4.77
C GLY A 268 -7.49 -5.70 6.21
N PRO A 269 -6.70 -6.60 6.84
CA PRO A 269 -6.26 -6.42 8.23
C PRO A 269 -5.48 -5.14 8.53
N ALA A 270 -4.98 -4.47 7.51
CA ALA A 270 -4.24 -3.22 7.63
C ALA A 270 -5.07 -1.96 7.37
N GLY A 271 -6.28 -2.05 6.73
CA GLY A 271 -6.94 -0.82 6.33
C GLY A 271 -8.37 -0.87 5.81
N GLU A 272 -9.11 -1.97 5.87
CA GLU A 272 -10.35 -2.13 5.08
C GLU A 272 -11.66 -1.95 5.85
N ILE A 273 -11.61 -1.77 7.16
CA ILE A 273 -12.85 -1.55 7.93
C ILE A 273 -13.54 -0.27 7.48
N ASN A 274 -14.86 -0.38 7.24
CA ASN A 274 -15.75 0.75 7.05
C ASN A 274 -16.68 0.85 8.26
N SER A 275 -16.80 2.02 8.87
CA SER A 275 -17.55 2.19 10.12
C SER A 275 -18.19 3.59 10.21
N ASN A 276 -18.90 3.83 11.28
CA ASN A 276 -19.55 5.09 11.61
C ASN A 276 -19.18 5.54 13.03
N VAL A 277 -19.44 6.81 13.37
CA VAL A 277 -19.03 7.33 14.68
C VAL A 277 -19.86 6.78 15.84
N ALA A 278 -21.06 6.25 15.60
CA ALA A 278 -21.86 5.59 16.63
C ALA A 278 -21.20 4.27 17.08
N ASP A 279 -20.68 3.47 16.17
CA ASP A 279 -19.93 2.26 16.48
C ASP A 279 -18.53 2.58 17.03
N MET A 280 -17.81 3.51 16.39
CA MET A 280 -16.45 3.87 16.79
C MET A 280 -16.37 4.49 18.19
N SER A 281 -17.42 5.16 18.67
CA SER A 281 -17.47 5.67 20.06
C SER A 281 -17.46 4.53 21.09
N ARG A 282 -18.05 3.37 20.78
CA ARG A 282 -17.99 2.18 21.64
C ARG A 282 -16.57 1.60 21.67
N TYR A 283 -15.88 1.64 20.53
CA TYR A 283 -14.48 1.23 20.43
C TYR A 283 -13.55 2.16 21.22
N LEU A 284 -13.81 3.49 21.22
CA LEU A 284 -13.11 4.44 22.10
C LEU A 284 -13.32 4.12 23.58
N LEU A 285 -14.57 3.93 24.00
CA LEU A 285 -14.88 3.57 25.39
C LEU A 285 -14.21 2.26 25.82
N PHE A 286 -14.17 1.28 24.93
CA PHE A 286 -13.47 0.01 25.17
C PHE A 286 -11.96 0.23 25.44
N HIS A 287 -11.28 1.10 24.68
CA HIS A 287 -9.86 1.37 24.87
C HIS A 287 -9.57 2.25 26.09
N LEU A 288 -10.42 3.25 26.37
CA LEU A 288 -10.34 4.06 27.60
C LEU A 288 -10.51 3.22 28.85
N ASN A 289 -11.40 2.22 28.80
CA ASN A 289 -11.66 1.30 29.90
C ASN A 289 -10.73 0.05 29.87
N GLN A 290 -9.55 0.17 29.22
CA GLN A 290 -8.52 -0.87 29.21
C GLN A 290 -9.05 -2.27 28.86
N GLY A 291 -9.79 -2.38 27.74
CA GLY A 291 -10.29 -3.64 27.23
C GLY A 291 -11.66 -4.07 27.73
N LYS A 292 -12.42 -3.14 28.35
CA LYS A 292 -13.77 -3.42 28.90
C LYS A 292 -14.82 -2.52 28.26
N LEU A 293 -16.01 -3.06 28.07
CA LEU A 293 -17.20 -2.27 27.69
C LEU A 293 -18.42 -2.79 28.44
N ASN A 294 -19.19 -1.88 29.06
CA ASN A 294 -20.41 -2.21 29.85
C ASN A 294 -20.18 -3.34 30.87
N GLY A 295 -19.04 -3.32 31.56
CA GLY A 295 -18.64 -4.32 32.56
C GLY A 295 -18.15 -5.65 31.99
N LYS A 296 -18.21 -5.89 30.68
CA LYS A 296 -17.67 -7.09 30.06
C LYS A 296 -16.20 -6.87 29.66
N VAL A 297 -15.34 -7.81 30.04
CA VAL A 297 -13.93 -7.85 29.64
C VAL A 297 -13.86 -8.57 28.30
N LEU A 298 -13.36 -7.90 27.28
CA LEU A 298 -13.06 -8.49 25.98
C LEU A 298 -11.55 -8.73 25.82
N LEU A 299 -10.74 -7.81 26.35
CA LEU A 299 -9.28 -7.87 26.32
C LEU A 299 -8.77 -7.64 27.73
N SER A 300 -7.77 -8.37 28.17
CA SER A 300 -7.15 -8.13 29.47
C SER A 300 -6.55 -6.72 29.55
N SER A 301 -6.58 -6.12 30.74
CA SER A 301 -5.95 -4.83 30.97
C SER A 301 -4.45 -4.84 30.62
N ASN A 302 -3.75 -5.97 30.89
CA ASN A 302 -2.35 -6.12 30.53
C ASN A 302 -2.12 -5.98 29.02
N ASN A 303 -2.89 -6.68 28.19
CA ASN A 303 -2.75 -6.59 26.73
C ASN A 303 -3.23 -5.24 26.19
N ALA A 304 -4.29 -4.65 26.75
CA ALA A 304 -4.73 -3.30 26.40
C ALA A 304 -3.63 -2.25 26.68
N VAL A 305 -2.95 -2.34 27.82
CA VAL A 305 -1.83 -1.44 28.19
C VAL A 305 -0.62 -1.67 27.26
N GLN A 306 -0.31 -2.92 26.89
CA GLN A 306 0.78 -3.19 25.94
C GLN A 306 0.53 -2.53 24.57
N MET A 307 -0.71 -2.51 24.07
CA MET A 307 -1.06 -1.81 22.84
C MET A 307 -0.74 -0.32 22.91
N GLN A 308 -0.89 0.28 24.10
CA GLN A 308 -0.71 1.71 24.40
C GLN A 308 0.68 2.02 24.98
N THR A 309 1.64 1.11 24.85
CA THR A 309 3.02 1.26 25.33
C THR A 309 3.97 1.40 24.16
N PRO A 310 4.93 2.37 24.18
CA PRO A 310 5.94 2.52 23.13
C PRO A 310 6.70 1.23 22.86
N GLN A 311 6.73 0.79 21.59
CA GLN A 311 7.44 -0.40 21.11
C GLN A 311 8.55 -0.02 20.12
N MET A 312 8.34 1.07 19.36
CA MET A 312 9.31 1.56 18.39
C MET A 312 9.30 3.07 18.36
N VAL A 313 10.45 3.70 18.57
CA VAL A 313 10.61 5.15 18.49
C VAL A 313 10.55 5.62 17.04
N ILE A 314 9.80 6.68 16.79
CA ILE A 314 9.77 7.37 15.51
C ILE A 314 10.76 8.53 15.57
N GLN A 315 11.75 8.50 14.68
CA GLN A 315 12.81 9.52 14.68
C GLN A 315 12.29 10.83 14.08
N GLY A 316 12.59 11.93 14.72
CA GLY A 316 12.23 13.29 14.34
C GLY A 316 11.81 14.10 15.56
N ALA A 317 12.00 15.42 15.50
CA ALA A 317 11.45 16.33 16.48
C ALA A 317 9.97 16.62 16.14
N PRO A 318 9.12 16.90 17.13
CA PRO A 318 7.76 17.34 16.88
C PRO A 318 7.75 18.68 16.14
N ASP A 319 6.78 18.88 15.25
CA ASP A 319 6.63 20.12 14.48
C ASP A 319 6.17 21.30 15.37
N TYR A 320 5.52 21.00 16.46
CA TYR A 320 4.93 21.98 17.37
C TYR A 320 5.29 21.68 18.82
N LYS A 321 5.50 22.74 19.61
CA LYS A 321 5.83 22.66 21.05
C LYS A 321 4.74 22.01 21.91
N GLU A 322 3.53 21.93 21.39
CA GLU A 322 2.38 21.28 22.03
C GLU A 322 2.44 19.76 21.94
N GLU A 323 3.29 19.21 21.09
CA GLU A 323 3.47 17.78 20.85
C GLU A 323 4.83 17.31 21.40
N SER A 324 4.91 16.05 21.79
CA SER A 324 6.18 15.38 22.11
C SER A 324 6.69 14.52 20.95
N GLU A 325 7.87 13.94 21.11
CA GLU A 325 8.35 12.85 20.27
C GLU A 325 7.31 11.72 20.23
N THR A 326 7.21 11.10 19.07
CA THR A 326 6.23 10.05 18.81
C THR A 326 6.89 8.69 18.80
N SER A 327 6.19 7.71 19.34
CA SER A 327 6.52 6.28 19.24
C SER A 327 5.35 5.52 18.64
N TYR A 328 5.60 4.31 18.19
CA TYR A 328 4.54 3.38 17.80
C TYR A 328 4.43 2.27 18.83
N GLY A 329 3.22 2.00 19.29
CA GLY A 329 2.87 0.86 20.13
C GLY A 329 2.46 -0.33 19.27
N MET A 330 1.40 -1.03 19.64
CA MET A 330 0.81 -2.09 18.85
C MET A 330 -0.50 -1.60 18.23
N GLY A 331 -0.44 -1.11 16.98
CA GLY A 331 -1.61 -0.56 16.27
C GLY A 331 -1.98 0.87 16.65
N PHE A 332 -1.17 1.58 17.45
CA PHE A 332 -1.36 2.97 17.84
C PHE A 332 -0.06 3.76 17.81
N PHE A 333 -0.15 5.04 17.43
CA PHE A 333 0.86 6.04 17.71
C PHE A 333 0.71 6.52 19.17
N ILE A 334 1.83 6.82 19.82
CA ILE A 334 1.89 7.24 21.21
C ILE A 334 2.80 8.45 21.30
N SER A 335 2.26 9.54 21.85
CA SER A 335 2.94 10.81 22.07
C SER A 335 2.41 11.47 23.35
N ALA A 336 2.81 12.70 23.61
CA ALA A 336 2.11 13.56 24.56
C ALA A 336 1.61 14.81 23.84
N TYR A 337 0.38 15.20 24.12
CA TYR A 337 -0.23 16.44 23.70
C TYR A 337 -0.32 17.38 24.91
N ARG A 338 0.45 18.48 24.88
CA ARG A 338 0.50 19.49 25.97
C ARG A 338 0.73 18.89 27.35
N GLY A 339 1.50 17.79 27.42
CA GLY A 339 1.83 17.06 28.65
C GLY A 339 0.90 15.89 28.98
N HIS A 340 -0.21 15.72 28.27
CA HIS A 340 -1.17 14.61 28.43
C HIS A 340 -0.80 13.45 27.49
N LYS A 341 -0.78 12.21 27.99
CA LYS A 341 -0.53 11.03 27.16
C LYS A 341 -1.59 10.93 26.06
N ASN A 342 -1.15 10.91 24.82
CA ASN A 342 -2.00 10.81 23.64
C ASN A 342 -1.74 9.47 22.91
N VAL A 343 -2.79 8.69 22.74
CA VAL A 343 -2.79 7.42 22.03
C VAL A 343 -3.76 7.51 20.87
N GLY A 344 -3.34 7.20 19.66
CA GLY A 344 -4.25 7.32 18.52
C GLY A 344 -3.70 6.71 17.24
N HIS A 345 -4.52 6.68 16.21
CA HIS A 345 -4.14 6.30 14.85
C HIS A 345 -4.96 7.08 13.83
N GLY A 346 -4.30 7.53 12.79
CA GLY A 346 -4.96 8.07 11.61
C GLY A 346 -5.34 6.99 10.61
N GLY A 347 -6.27 7.29 9.72
CA GLY A 347 -6.63 6.45 8.60
C GLY A 347 -6.72 7.25 7.32
N ASN A 348 -6.19 6.72 6.23
CA ASN A 348 -6.38 7.24 4.89
C ASN A 348 -6.66 6.08 3.96
N LEU A 349 -7.64 6.27 3.11
CA LEU A 349 -7.98 5.42 1.99
C LEU A 349 -8.52 6.33 0.87
N ASP A 350 -8.59 5.85 -0.36
CA ASP A 350 -9.07 6.65 -1.48
C ASP A 350 -10.41 7.31 -1.16
N GLY A 351 -10.40 8.64 -1.11
CA GLY A 351 -11.57 9.46 -0.82
C GLY A 351 -11.91 9.66 0.66
N PHE A 352 -11.12 9.10 1.61
CA PHE A 352 -11.43 9.17 3.04
C PHE A 352 -10.19 9.45 3.89
N SER A 353 -10.38 10.24 4.94
CA SER A 353 -9.41 10.41 6.02
C SER A 353 -10.11 10.28 7.37
N ALA A 354 -9.44 9.68 8.33
CA ALA A 354 -9.98 9.46 9.67
C ALA A 354 -8.92 9.71 10.75
N ALA A 355 -9.36 10.06 11.95
CA ALA A 355 -8.53 10.09 13.14
C ALA A 355 -9.30 9.50 14.32
N LEU A 356 -8.64 8.65 15.09
CA LEU A 356 -9.07 8.18 16.38
C LEU A 356 -7.95 8.49 17.36
N ALA A 357 -8.26 9.22 18.44
CA ALA A 357 -7.28 9.50 19.47
C ALA A 357 -7.95 9.58 20.85
N PHE A 358 -7.20 9.26 21.89
CA PHE A 358 -7.68 9.36 23.27
C PHE A 358 -6.54 9.67 24.24
N LEU A 359 -6.92 10.30 25.33
CA LEU A 359 -6.07 10.65 26.46
C LEU A 359 -6.47 9.71 27.62
N PRO A 360 -5.78 8.57 27.79
CA PRO A 360 -6.21 7.54 28.72
C PRO A 360 -6.24 8.00 30.17
N ASP A 361 -5.33 8.89 30.56
CA ASP A 361 -5.21 9.39 31.93
C ASP A 361 -6.28 10.46 32.25
N ASP A 362 -6.84 11.11 31.21
CA ASP A 362 -7.87 12.16 31.35
C ASP A 362 -9.28 11.61 31.04
N GLY A 363 -9.37 10.39 30.52
CA GLY A 363 -10.66 9.79 30.14
C GLY A 363 -11.33 10.44 28.94
N ILE A 364 -10.57 11.09 28.04
CA ILE A 364 -11.10 11.78 26.86
C ILE A 364 -10.79 10.98 25.60
N GLY A 365 -11.77 10.81 24.73
CA GLY A 365 -11.57 10.14 23.42
C GLY A 365 -12.35 10.84 22.30
N VAL A 366 -11.76 10.85 21.11
CA VAL A 366 -12.33 11.51 19.93
C VAL A 366 -12.14 10.61 18.72
N VAL A 367 -13.17 10.47 17.91
CA VAL A 367 -13.08 9.91 16.55
C VAL A 367 -13.68 10.89 15.56
N VAL A 368 -12.98 11.10 14.44
CA VAL A 368 -13.39 11.95 13.33
C VAL A 368 -13.24 11.17 12.05
N LEU A 369 -14.33 11.06 11.28
CA LEU A 369 -14.38 10.40 9.98
C LEU A 369 -14.74 11.44 8.91
N SER A 370 -14.00 11.47 7.81
CA SER A 370 -14.12 12.47 6.73
C SER A 370 -14.15 11.80 5.36
N ASN A 371 -14.93 12.33 4.45
CA ASN A 371 -14.98 11.89 3.06
C ASN A 371 -14.12 12.74 2.11
N LEU A 372 -12.92 13.08 2.54
CA LEU A 372 -11.86 13.64 1.71
C LEU A 372 -10.55 12.95 2.05
N ASP A 373 -9.84 12.39 1.07
CA ASP A 373 -8.55 11.76 1.33
C ASP A 373 -7.42 12.80 1.52
N GLY A 374 -6.35 12.35 2.21
CA GLY A 374 -5.13 13.13 2.38
C GLY A 374 -5.30 14.44 3.16
N THR A 375 -6.40 14.62 3.92
CA THR A 375 -6.62 15.83 4.72
C THR A 375 -6.23 15.64 6.18
N ALA A 376 -5.56 16.62 6.79
CA ALA A 376 -5.23 16.64 8.21
C ALA A 376 -6.37 17.27 9.08
N LEU A 377 -7.52 17.61 8.48
CA LEU A 377 -8.65 18.17 9.22
C LEU A 377 -9.13 17.27 10.37
N PRO A 378 -9.24 15.93 10.24
CA PRO A 378 -9.60 15.07 11.36
C PRO A 378 -8.72 15.26 12.58
N GLN A 379 -7.39 15.36 12.41
CA GLN A 379 -6.46 15.60 13.51
C GLN A 379 -6.62 16.99 14.14
N ALA A 380 -6.88 18.01 13.31
CA ALA A 380 -7.14 19.37 13.80
C ALA A 380 -8.40 19.42 14.69
N ILE A 381 -9.44 18.68 14.32
CA ILE A 381 -10.68 18.55 15.11
C ILE A 381 -10.39 17.81 16.43
N VAL A 382 -9.61 16.73 16.40
CA VAL A 382 -9.20 16.00 17.62
C VAL A 382 -8.54 16.94 18.62
N TYR A 383 -7.53 17.69 18.20
CA TYR A 383 -6.82 18.61 19.09
C TYR A 383 -7.67 19.78 19.57
N ASN A 384 -8.59 20.28 18.75
CA ASN A 384 -9.55 21.29 19.19
C ASN A 384 -10.46 20.77 20.33
N VAL A 385 -10.90 19.51 20.24
CA VAL A 385 -11.68 18.87 21.31
C VAL A 385 -10.83 18.70 22.57
N PHE A 386 -9.57 18.26 22.44
CA PHE A 386 -8.68 18.10 23.57
C PHE A 386 -8.45 19.42 24.30
N ASP A 387 -8.14 20.51 23.60
CA ASP A 387 -7.99 21.83 24.21
C ASP A 387 -9.25 22.24 25.00
N ARG A 388 -10.44 22.01 24.42
CA ARG A 388 -11.72 22.37 25.06
C ARG A 388 -11.98 21.58 26.34
N LEU A 389 -11.87 20.25 26.27
CA LEU A 389 -12.20 19.38 27.41
C LEU A 389 -11.13 19.41 28.50
N LEU A 390 -9.88 19.72 28.16
CA LEU A 390 -8.81 19.96 29.13
C LEU A 390 -8.87 21.39 29.74
N GLY A 391 -9.77 22.27 29.25
CA GLY A 391 -9.84 23.65 29.70
C GLY A 391 -8.62 24.51 29.34
N LEU A 392 -7.96 24.15 28.22
CA LEU A 392 -6.76 24.82 27.75
C LEU A 392 -7.09 25.90 26.70
N ASP A 393 -6.19 26.87 26.55
CA ASP A 393 -6.30 27.84 25.45
C ASP A 393 -6.33 27.15 24.09
N GLN A 394 -7.29 27.59 23.26
CA GLN A 394 -7.47 27.01 21.93
C GLN A 394 -6.28 27.31 21.03
N VAL A 395 -5.62 26.29 20.54
CA VAL A 395 -4.58 26.39 19.51
C VAL A 395 -5.25 26.39 18.12
N PRO A 396 -4.86 27.28 17.19
CA PRO A 396 -5.46 27.33 15.85
C PRO A 396 -4.98 26.19 14.94
N TRP A 397 -5.23 24.95 15.34
CA TRP A 397 -4.73 23.75 14.68
C TRP A 397 -5.20 23.64 13.22
N SER A 398 -6.46 24.01 12.96
CA SER A 398 -7.01 23.99 11.60
C SER A 398 -6.17 24.86 10.64
N GLN A 399 -5.84 26.09 11.05
CA GLN A 399 -5.04 27.01 10.23
C GLN A 399 -3.58 26.57 10.14
N ARG A 400 -3.01 26.03 11.22
CA ARG A 400 -1.63 25.51 11.23
C ARG A 400 -1.45 24.37 10.23
N TYR A 401 -2.31 23.35 10.30
CA TYR A 401 -2.23 22.21 9.40
C TYR A 401 -2.59 22.55 7.95
N LEU A 402 -3.57 23.43 7.73
CA LEU A 402 -3.87 23.94 6.38
C LEU A 402 -2.65 24.69 5.79
N GLY A 403 -1.98 25.50 6.61
CA GLY A 403 -0.74 26.17 6.20
C GLY A 403 0.40 25.19 5.89
N GLN A 404 0.51 24.08 6.63
CA GLN A 404 1.48 23.02 6.32
C GLN A 404 1.12 22.31 5.01
N GLU A 405 -0.14 21.96 4.76
CA GLU A 405 -0.58 21.34 3.51
C GLU A 405 -0.20 22.22 2.30
N VAL A 406 -0.49 23.52 2.38
CA VAL A 406 -0.14 24.46 1.29
C VAL A 406 1.37 24.50 1.05
N LYS A 407 2.18 24.59 2.12
CA LYS A 407 3.64 24.58 2.02
C LYS A 407 4.17 23.25 1.46
N ALA A 408 3.63 22.12 1.93
CA ALA A 408 4.02 20.81 1.44
C ALA A 408 3.73 20.67 -0.06
N LYS A 409 2.53 21.04 -0.53
CA LYS A 409 2.17 21.03 -1.95
C LYS A 409 3.08 21.94 -2.78
N ALA A 410 3.41 23.14 -2.29
CA ALA A 410 4.33 24.04 -2.97
C ALA A 410 5.73 23.45 -3.07
N SER A 411 6.25 22.86 -1.97
CA SER A 411 7.56 22.20 -1.95
C SER A 411 7.61 20.99 -2.87
N MET A 412 6.53 20.21 -2.94
CA MET A 412 6.41 19.09 -3.87
C MET A 412 6.43 19.55 -5.33
N GLN A 413 5.69 20.62 -5.65
CA GLN A 413 5.69 21.19 -6.98
C GLN A 413 7.09 21.71 -7.35
N GLU A 414 7.79 22.37 -6.42
CA GLU A 414 9.17 22.81 -6.62
C GLU A 414 10.13 21.63 -6.82
N ALA A 415 10.00 20.57 -6.01
CA ALA A 415 10.79 19.34 -6.15
C ALA A 415 10.52 18.65 -7.49
N LYS A 416 9.24 18.56 -7.91
CA LYS A 416 8.86 18.06 -9.24
C LYS A 416 9.51 18.89 -10.35
N ASN A 417 9.51 20.20 -10.22
CA ASN A 417 10.12 21.09 -11.21
C ASN A 417 11.65 20.99 -11.22
N LYS A 418 12.31 20.88 -10.05
CA LYS A 418 13.77 20.66 -9.93
C LYS A 418 14.18 19.27 -10.42
N GLY A 419 13.36 18.26 -10.18
CA GLY A 419 13.56 16.89 -10.66
C GLY A 419 13.13 16.68 -12.11
N TYR A 420 12.61 17.71 -12.77
CA TYR A 420 12.23 17.65 -14.16
C TYR A 420 13.45 17.34 -15.02
N THR A 421 13.43 16.18 -15.65
CA THR A 421 14.42 15.87 -16.70
C THR A 421 13.83 16.39 -18.00
N PRO A 422 14.41 17.43 -18.61
CA PRO A 422 13.89 17.93 -19.87
C PRO A 422 13.97 16.84 -20.92
N HIS A 423 12.98 16.80 -21.80
CA HIS A 423 13.00 15.98 -22.99
C HIS A 423 14.27 16.27 -23.79
N LYS A 424 15.07 15.25 -24.07
CA LYS A 424 16.24 15.40 -24.94
C LYS A 424 15.78 15.37 -26.38
N MET A 425 15.65 16.55 -26.97
CA MET A 425 15.19 16.71 -28.36
C MET A 425 16.04 15.92 -29.35
N GLY A 426 15.38 15.37 -30.37
CA GLY A 426 16.04 14.60 -31.43
C GLY A 426 16.46 13.19 -31.03
N THR A 427 16.00 12.69 -29.87
CA THR A 427 16.19 11.29 -29.48
C THR A 427 15.00 10.44 -29.90
N HIS A 428 15.26 9.18 -30.22
CA HIS A 428 14.27 8.17 -30.58
C HIS A 428 14.48 6.93 -29.73
N PRO A 429 13.46 6.07 -29.58
CA PRO A 429 13.64 4.72 -29.04
C PRO A 429 14.69 3.95 -29.88
N SER A 430 15.46 3.09 -29.23
CA SER A 430 16.49 2.28 -29.93
C SER A 430 15.90 1.20 -30.83
N HIS A 431 14.64 0.85 -30.64
CA HIS A 431 13.90 -0.20 -31.34
C HIS A 431 12.57 0.33 -31.88
N ASP A 432 11.93 -0.46 -32.77
CA ASP A 432 10.54 -0.25 -33.16
C ASP A 432 9.62 -0.38 -31.94
N LEU A 433 8.53 0.40 -31.88
CA LEU A 433 7.61 0.38 -30.71
C LEU A 433 7.06 -1.01 -30.42
N LYS A 434 6.83 -1.85 -31.44
CA LYS A 434 6.38 -3.23 -31.28
C LYS A 434 7.32 -4.11 -30.46
N ASP A 435 8.63 -3.78 -30.44
CA ASP A 435 9.64 -4.58 -29.73
C ASP A 435 9.61 -4.37 -28.22
N TYR A 436 8.98 -3.30 -27.73
CA TYR A 436 8.75 -3.04 -26.31
C TYR A 436 7.48 -3.71 -25.76
N LEU A 437 6.56 -4.17 -26.64
CA LEU A 437 5.30 -4.77 -26.25
C LEU A 437 5.50 -6.12 -25.58
N GLY A 438 4.61 -6.47 -24.66
CA GLY A 438 4.59 -7.77 -23.98
C GLY A 438 4.46 -7.65 -22.47
N ASP A 439 4.60 -8.79 -21.81
CA ASP A 439 4.52 -8.93 -20.36
C ASP A 439 5.93 -8.97 -19.76
N TYR A 440 6.12 -8.29 -18.61
CA TYR A 440 7.38 -8.26 -17.88
C TYR A 440 7.13 -8.66 -16.43
N GLY A 441 7.85 -9.63 -15.91
CA GLY A 441 7.62 -10.25 -14.62
C GLY A 441 8.64 -9.89 -13.55
N ASN A 442 8.16 -9.76 -12.31
CA ASN A 442 8.96 -9.69 -11.10
C ASN A 442 8.32 -10.57 -10.02
N SER A 443 9.09 -11.42 -9.36
CA SER A 443 8.57 -12.38 -8.37
C SER A 443 7.87 -11.71 -7.18
N GLY A 444 8.29 -10.51 -6.78
CA GLY A 444 7.65 -9.74 -5.70
C GLY A 444 6.42 -8.97 -6.18
N TYR A 445 6.53 -8.26 -7.31
CA TYR A 445 5.53 -7.29 -7.77
C TYR A 445 4.53 -7.83 -8.82
N GLY A 446 4.78 -9.02 -9.37
CA GLY A 446 3.91 -9.60 -10.40
C GLY A 446 4.29 -9.16 -11.80
N VAL A 447 3.30 -8.81 -12.63
CA VAL A 447 3.48 -8.56 -14.05
C VAL A 447 3.16 -7.12 -14.41
N VAL A 448 4.02 -6.53 -15.23
CA VAL A 448 3.77 -5.27 -15.95
C VAL A 448 3.49 -5.62 -17.40
N SER A 449 2.32 -5.24 -17.89
CA SER A 449 1.94 -5.44 -19.29
C SER A 449 2.10 -4.15 -20.08
N ILE A 450 2.77 -4.22 -21.23
CA ILE A 450 2.96 -3.11 -22.17
C ILE A 450 2.19 -3.45 -23.45
N ALA A 451 1.21 -2.65 -23.78
CA ALA A 451 0.40 -2.77 -24.99
C ALA A 451 0.49 -1.51 -25.84
N GLU A 452 0.17 -1.62 -27.13
CA GLU A 452 0.16 -0.49 -28.05
C GLU A 452 -0.92 0.54 -27.71
N ASP A 453 -0.59 1.83 -27.81
CA ASP A 453 -1.51 2.95 -27.64
C ASP A 453 -1.09 4.14 -28.55
N GLY A 454 -1.34 4.00 -29.84
CA GLY A 454 -0.97 5.00 -30.85
C GLY A 454 0.55 5.20 -30.92
N ALA A 455 1.02 6.43 -30.65
CA ALA A 455 2.46 6.76 -30.67
C ALA A 455 3.18 6.48 -29.32
N GLY A 456 2.51 5.83 -28.38
CA GLY A 456 3.03 5.48 -27.05
C GLY A 456 2.57 4.10 -26.63
N PHE A 457 2.55 3.87 -25.33
CA PHE A 457 2.13 2.59 -24.75
C PHE A 457 1.02 2.75 -23.73
N LYS A 458 0.25 1.71 -23.56
CA LYS A 458 -0.62 1.46 -22.42
C LYS A 458 0.11 0.51 -21.48
N MET A 459 0.54 1.03 -20.32
CA MET A 459 1.17 0.25 -19.27
C MET A 459 0.12 -0.15 -18.23
N THR A 460 0.11 -1.42 -17.86
CA THR A 460 -0.76 -1.94 -16.80
C THR A 460 0.10 -2.61 -15.72
N VAL A 461 -0.04 -2.16 -14.48
CA VAL A 461 0.54 -2.75 -13.28
C VAL A 461 -0.61 -3.08 -12.34
N ASN A 462 -0.76 -4.33 -11.94
CA ASN A 462 -1.95 -4.80 -11.25
C ASN A 462 -3.21 -4.44 -12.08
N ARG A 463 -4.21 -3.75 -11.51
CA ARG A 463 -5.38 -3.25 -12.25
C ARG A 463 -5.27 -1.78 -12.65
N ILE A 464 -4.11 -1.17 -12.42
CA ILE A 464 -3.86 0.23 -12.73
C ILE A 464 -3.30 0.34 -14.14
N THR A 465 -4.04 0.99 -15.02
CA THR A 465 -3.61 1.23 -16.40
C THR A 465 -3.31 2.71 -16.60
N ARG A 466 -2.16 3.01 -17.20
CA ARG A 466 -1.75 4.38 -17.57
C ARG A 466 -1.16 4.38 -18.97
N ARG A 467 -1.42 5.46 -19.69
CA ARG A 467 -0.69 5.78 -20.91
C ARG A 467 0.72 6.21 -20.54
N VAL A 468 1.72 5.80 -21.34
CA VAL A 468 3.10 6.26 -21.24
C VAL A 468 3.57 6.74 -22.61
N GLU A 469 4.24 7.89 -22.65
CA GLU A 469 4.69 8.57 -23.84
C GLU A 469 6.21 8.60 -23.88
N HIS A 470 6.80 8.57 -25.09
CA HIS A 470 8.25 8.65 -25.24
C HIS A 470 8.81 9.94 -24.63
N LEU A 471 9.81 9.80 -23.76
CA LEU A 471 10.51 10.92 -23.14
C LEU A 471 11.87 11.15 -23.81
N HIS A 472 12.74 10.16 -23.85
CA HIS A 472 14.02 10.18 -24.57
C HIS A 472 14.66 8.79 -24.57
N TYR A 473 15.35 8.39 -25.65
CA TYR A 473 15.93 7.06 -25.81
C TYR A 473 14.91 5.98 -25.44
N ASP A 474 15.28 5.01 -24.63
CA ASP A 474 14.39 3.93 -24.17
C ASP A 474 13.66 4.24 -22.86
N VAL A 475 13.47 5.54 -22.58
CA VAL A 475 12.71 6.01 -21.41
C VAL A 475 11.38 6.59 -21.85
N PHE A 476 10.31 6.07 -21.26
CA PHE A 476 8.94 6.55 -21.41
C PHE A 476 8.44 7.14 -20.09
N GLN A 477 7.37 7.93 -20.13
CA GLN A 477 6.87 8.64 -18.96
C GLN A 477 5.34 8.69 -18.98
N VAL A 478 4.72 8.53 -17.80
CA VAL A 478 3.29 8.82 -17.61
C VAL A 478 3.06 10.33 -17.77
N PRO A 479 2.09 10.78 -18.60
CA PRO A 479 1.75 12.20 -18.75
C PRO A 479 1.43 12.89 -17.43
N GLU A 480 1.50 14.20 -17.42
CA GLU A 480 1.15 14.98 -16.24
C GLU A 480 -0.35 15.07 -16.06
N ASP A 481 -0.84 14.69 -14.87
CA ASP A 481 -2.21 14.86 -14.43
C ASP A 481 -2.21 15.24 -12.93
N PRO A 482 -2.87 16.34 -12.53
CA PRO A 482 -2.91 16.75 -11.13
C PRO A 482 -3.70 15.81 -10.21
N PHE A 483 -4.47 14.87 -10.75
CA PHE A 483 -5.21 13.85 -10.00
C PHE A 483 -4.58 12.46 -10.06
N ASP A 484 -3.53 12.27 -10.88
CA ASP A 484 -2.83 10.99 -10.99
C ASP A 484 -1.56 11.00 -10.13
N GLU A 485 -1.52 10.12 -9.16
CA GLU A 485 -0.33 9.92 -8.31
C GLU A 485 0.87 9.36 -9.10
N PHE A 486 0.62 8.70 -10.23
CA PHE A 486 1.64 8.18 -11.13
C PHE A 486 2.15 9.20 -12.16
N ALA A 487 1.60 10.41 -12.15
CA ALA A 487 2.03 11.46 -13.07
C ALA A 487 3.55 11.66 -13.05
N ARG A 488 4.20 11.68 -14.23
CA ARG A 488 5.64 11.76 -14.46
C ARG A 488 6.46 10.54 -14.01
N ALA A 489 5.83 9.42 -13.65
CA ALA A 489 6.55 8.16 -13.42
C ALA A 489 7.26 7.74 -14.71
N LYS A 490 8.51 7.32 -14.58
CA LYS A 490 9.35 6.89 -15.71
C LYS A 490 9.39 5.38 -15.81
N VAL A 491 9.29 4.90 -17.04
CA VAL A 491 9.53 3.50 -17.42
C VAL A 491 10.82 3.48 -18.22
N MET A 492 11.81 2.73 -17.80
CA MET A 492 13.08 2.60 -18.50
C MET A 492 13.25 1.17 -18.99
N PHE A 493 13.44 1.01 -20.28
CA PHE A 493 13.67 -0.31 -20.90
C PHE A 493 15.17 -0.57 -21.08
N PHE A 494 15.54 -1.84 -21.09
CA PHE A 494 16.91 -2.29 -21.26
C PHE A 494 16.99 -3.41 -22.30
N SER A 495 18.04 -3.38 -23.11
CA SER A 495 18.38 -4.42 -24.05
C SER A 495 19.35 -5.43 -23.43
N ASP A 496 19.30 -6.66 -23.93
CA ASP A 496 20.30 -7.69 -23.63
C ASP A 496 21.55 -7.57 -24.56
N ALA A 497 22.47 -8.53 -24.45
CA ALA A 497 23.69 -8.54 -25.26
C ALA A 497 23.43 -8.74 -26.76
N ASN A 498 22.27 -9.27 -27.15
CA ASN A 498 21.86 -9.46 -28.53
C ASN A 498 21.19 -8.20 -29.11
N GLY A 499 20.94 -7.20 -28.27
CA GLY A 499 20.24 -5.98 -28.64
C GLY A 499 18.72 -6.07 -28.50
N ASP A 500 18.14 -7.16 -28.01
CA ASP A 500 16.69 -7.29 -27.81
C ASP A 500 16.23 -6.63 -26.50
N ILE A 501 15.04 -6.01 -26.48
CA ILE A 501 14.43 -5.50 -25.25
C ILE A 501 14.12 -6.68 -24.33
N SER A 502 14.82 -6.77 -23.19
CA SER A 502 14.79 -7.91 -22.27
C SER A 502 14.22 -7.57 -20.90
N SER A 503 14.16 -6.31 -20.52
CA SER A 503 13.66 -5.91 -19.22
C SER A 503 13.20 -4.45 -19.19
N LEU A 504 12.45 -4.11 -18.15
CA LEU A 504 12.12 -2.71 -17.81
C LEU A 504 12.29 -2.47 -16.31
N SER A 505 12.48 -1.21 -15.91
CA SER A 505 12.46 -0.80 -14.50
C SER A 505 11.43 0.28 -14.23
N LEU A 506 10.86 0.22 -13.01
CA LEU A 506 9.89 1.17 -12.48
C LEU A 506 10.27 1.60 -11.06
N PRO A 507 10.15 2.90 -10.71
CA PRO A 507 10.42 3.41 -9.36
C PRO A 507 9.22 3.16 -8.42
N LEU A 508 8.83 1.89 -8.18
CA LEU A 508 7.63 1.51 -7.43
C LEU A 508 7.78 1.63 -5.90
N GLU A 509 9.01 1.66 -5.39
CA GLU A 509 9.33 1.91 -3.97
C GLU A 509 10.51 2.86 -3.89
N THR A 510 10.31 4.02 -3.27
CA THR A 510 11.32 5.11 -3.29
C THR A 510 12.53 4.82 -2.41
N ASN A 511 12.40 3.92 -1.44
CA ASN A 511 13.47 3.62 -0.48
C ASN A 511 14.39 2.47 -0.90
N VAL A 512 14.16 1.91 -2.08
CA VAL A 512 15.00 0.87 -2.69
C VAL A 512 15.42 1.29 -4.11
N LYS A 513 16.15 0.44 -4.81
CA LYS A 513 16.44 0.64 -6.24
C LYS A 513 15.14 0.47 -7.05
N ASP A 514 15.11 1.06 -8.24
CA ASP A 514 14.00 0.83 -9.18
C ASP A 514 13.79 -0.67 -9.39
N ILE A 515 12.54 -1.09 -9.38
CA ILE A 515 12.18 -2.51 -9.46
C ILE A 515 12.34 -2.97 -10.91
N LEU A 516 13.17 -3.98 -11.10
CA LEU A 516 13.44 -4.59 -12.40
C LEU A 516 12.41 -5.69 -12.69
N PHE A 517 11.85 -5.64 -13.88
CA PHE A 517 10.96 -6.66 -14.44
C PHE A 517 11.61 -7.27 -15.67
N THR A 518 11.74 -8.58 -15.71
CA THR A 518 12.28 -9.31 -16.83
C THR A 518 11.16 -9.67 -17.82
N ARG A 519 11.42 -9.53 -19.11
CA ARG A 519 10.46 -9.90 -20.15
C ARG A 519 10.03 -11.36 -20.00
N LEU A 520 8.73 -11.57 -20.03
CA LEU A 520 8.15 -12.92 -20.01
C LEU A 520 7.96 -13.41 -21.45
N PRO A 521 8.06 -14.71 -21.68
CA PRO A 521 7.69 -15.31 -22.96
C PRO A 521 6.23 -15.03 -23.32
N ASP A 522 5.94 -14.97 -24.62
CA ASP A 522 4.58 -14.85 -25.11
C ASP A 522 3.71 -16.00 -24.58
N LYS A 523 2.50 -15.69 -24.12
CA LYS A 523 1.58 -16.69 -23.53
C LYS A 523 1.31 -17.88 -24.45
N GLN A 524 1.35 -17.67 -25.77
CA GLN A 524 1.19 -18.75 -26.75
C GLN A 524 2.27 -19.83 -26.62
N LEU A 525 3.48 -19.47 -26.18
CA LEU A 525 4.60 -20.40 -25.97
C LEU A 525 4.41 -21.32 -24.74
N THR A 526 3.40 -21.08 -23.93
CA THR A 526 2.98 -21.98 -22.84
C THR A 526 1.76 -22.84 -23.21
N ASP A 527 1.16 -22.61 -24.39
CA ASP A 527 0.05 -23.44 -24.90
C ASP A 527 0.62 -24.69 -25.59
N ARG A 528 0.25 -25.87 -25.08
CA ARG A 528 0.69 -27.15 -25.59
C ARG A 528 0.44 -27.31 -27.10
N LYS A 529 -0.75 -26.94 -27.60
CA LYS A 529 -1.11 -27.09 -29.00
C LYS A 529 -0.25 -26.19 -29.89
N PHE A 530 0.11 -25.04 -29.41
CA PHE A 530 0.95 -24.11 -30.12
C PHE A 530 2.39 -24.63 -30.23
N VAL A 531 2.98 -25.05 -29.10
CA VAL A 531 4.36 -25.55 -29.08
C VAL A 531 4.52 -26.93 -29.73
N GLU A 532 3.48 -27.77 -29.73
CA GLU A 532 3.47 -29.04 -30.49
C GLU A 532 3.70 -28.82 -31.98
N ALA A 533 3.34 -27.66 -32.53
CA ALA A 533 3.59 -27.34 -33.94
C ALA A 533 5.09 -27.29 -34.29
N PHE A 534 5.96 -27.10 -33.31
CA PHE A 534 7.42 -27.02 -33.49
C PHE A 534 8.13 -28.35 -33.34
N THR A 535 7.46 -29.41 -32.88
CA THR A 535 8.06 -30.73 -32.69
C THR A 535 8.28 -31.43 -34.03
N GLY A 536 9.26 -32.31 -34.12
CA GLY A 536 9.58 -33.11 -35.31
C GLY A 536 11.07 -33.21 -35.55
N GLN A 537 11.42 -33.75 -36.73
CA GLN A 537 12.80 -33.83 -37.23
C GLN A 537 13.10 -32.66 -38.16
N TRP A 538 14.27 -32.06 -37.94
CA TRP A 538 14.71 -30.85 -38.60
C TRP A 538 16.07 -31.10 -39.27
N GLU A 539 16.09 -31.12 -40.59
CA GLU A 539 17.27 -31.37 -41.39
C GLU A 539 18.29 -30.23 -41.26
N ILE A 540 19.51 -30.55 -40.80
CA ILE A 540 20.61 -29.59 -40.71
C ILE A 540 21.44 -29.67 -41.97
N PRO A 541 21.60 -28.61 -42.79
CA PRO A 541 22.40 -28.63 -43.98
C PRO A 541 23.83 -29.11 -43.72
N GLY A 542 24.23 -30.20 -44.39
CA GLY A 542 25.57 -30.78 -44.25
C GLY A 542 25.77 -31.72 -43.06
N SER A 543 24.75 -31.96 -42.24
CA SER A 543 24.77 -32.98 -41.18
C SER A 543 24.09 -34.27 -41.65
N PRO A 544 24.64 -35.44 -41.31
CA PRO A 544 24.00 -36.74 -41.63
C PRO A 544 22.84 -37.06 -40.66
N THR A 545 22.67 -36.30 -39.59
CA THR A 545 21.65 -36.53 -38.56
C THR A 545 20.78 -35.30 -38.38
N PRO A 546 19.44 -35.44 -38.36
CA PRO A 546 18.53 -34.31 -38.10
C PRO A 546 18.54 -33.94 -36.63
N LEU A 547 18.24 -32.66 -36.35
CA LEU A 547 17.89 -32.17 -35.02
C LEU A 547 16.46 -32.63 -34.69
N THR A 548 16.28 -33.36 -33.62
CA THR A 548 14.94 -33.76 -33.15
C THR A 548 14.44 -32.77 -32.12
N VAL A 549 13.30 -32.10 -32.38
CA VAL A 549 12.60 -31.26 -31.39
C VAL A 549 11.41 -32.05 -30.86
N SER A 550 11.38 -32.26 -29.57
CA SER A 550 10.36 -33.02 -28.86
C SER A 550 9.75 -32.20 -27.69
N LEU A 551 8.58 -32.62 -27.24
CA LEU A 551 7.89 -31.98 -26.09
C LEU A 551 8.14 -32.81 -24.82
N ARG A 552 8.66 -32.16 -23.78
CA ARG A 552 8.83 -32.73 -22.43
C ARG A 552 7.82 -32.08 -21.50
N GLY A 553 6.87 -32.86 -20.98
CA GLY A 553 5.73 -32.34 -20.23
C GLY A 553 4.75 -31.60 -21.14
N ASP A 554 4.12 -30.54 -20.62
CA ASP A 554 3.02 -29.86 -21.31
C ASP A 554 3.47 -28.78 -22.32
N HIS A 555 4.62 -28.14 -22.10
CA HIS A 555 5.05 -27.01 -22.95
C HIS A 555 6.56 -26.82 -23.08
N THR A 556 7.39 -27.71 -22.53
CA THR A 556 8.84 -27.59 -22.61
C THR A 556 9.35 -28.28 -23.86
N LEU A 557 9.85 -27.52 -24.82
CA LEU A 557 10.53 -28.06 -26.00
C LEU A 557 11.97 -28.46 -25.67
N VAL A 558 12.41 -29.57 -26.23
CA VAL A 558 13.77 -30.10 -26.07
C VAL A 558 14.33 -30.43 -27.45
N ALA A 559 15.49 -29.90 -27.75
CA ALA A 559 16.27 -30.22 -28.94
C ALA A 559 17.28 -31.32 -28.61
N SER A 560 17.29 -32.38 -29.39
CA SER A 560 18.17 -33.56 -29.26
C SER A 560 18.92 -33.82 -30.53
N ASN A 561 20.24 -34.03 -30.43
CA ASN A 561 21.10 -34.47 -31.54
C ASN A 561 21.78 -35.78 -31.13
N PRO A 562 21.80 -36.83 -31.97
CA PRO A 562 22.42 -38.09 -31.61
C PRO A 562 23.87 -37.95 -31.15
N GLY A 563 24.16 -38.40 -29.91
CA GLY A 563 25.49 -38.31 -29.33
C GLY A 563 25.78 -37.06 -28.50
N GLU A 564 24.83 -36.13 -28.43
CA GLU A 564 24.92 -34.92 -27.60
C GLU A 564 23.86 -34.93 -26.48
N PRO A 565 24.09 -34.19 -25.40
CA PRO A 565 23.06 -34.00 -24.37
C PRO A 565 21.84 -33.24 -24.89
N ASP A 566 20.66 -33.61 -24.43
CA ASP A 566 19.42 -32.87 -24.70
C ASP A 566 19.51 -31.41 -24.25
N VAL A 567 19.09 -30.48 -25.10
CA VAL A 567 19.07 -29.04 -24.84
C VAL A 567 17.63 -28.57 -24.73
N GLU A 568 17.29 -28.00 -23.57
CA GLU A 568 15.99 -27.36 -23.35
C GLU A 568 15.91 -26.05 -24.14
N LEU A 569 14.81 -25.85 -24.86
CA LEU A 569 14.51 -24.63 -25.59
C LEU A 569 13.73 -23.68 -24.67
N ILE A 570 14.35 -22.60 -24.28
CA ILE A 570 13.75 -21.57 -23.39
C ILE A 570 13.00 -20.56 -24.26
N PRO A 571 11.69 -20.41 -24.10
CA PRO A 571 10.92 -19.42 -24.84
C PRO A 571 11.48 -18.00 -24.64
N LYS A 572 11.69 -17.27 -25.75
CA LYS A 572 12.19 -15.88 -25.73
C LYS A 572 11.10 -14.91 -26.21
N ARG A 573 10.75 -14.92 -27.48
CA ARG A 573 9.76 -14.03 -28.10
C ARG A 573 9.17 -14.65 -29.35
N GLY A 574 7.87 -14.47 -29.59
CA GLY A 574 7.22 -15.01 -30.80
C GLY A 574 7.45 -16.52 -30.93
N THR A 575 8.20 -16.94 -31.93
CA THR A 575 8.58 -18.34 -32.16
C THR A 575 10.08 -18.58 -31.94
N ILE A 576 10.76 -17.65 -31.24
CA ILE A 576 12.20 -17.72 -30.96
C ILE A 576 12.42 -18.33 -29.57
N PHE A 577 13.38 -19.26 -29.50
CA PHE A 577 13.78 -19.92 -28.25
C PHE A 577 15.31 -19.84 -28.10
N ASP A 578 15.77 -19.56 -26.89
CA ASP A 578 17.18 -19.68 -26.49
C ASP A 578 17.52 -21.15 -26.24
N MET A 579 18.68 -21.62 -26.66
CA MET A 579 19.18 -22.96 -26.34
C MET A 579 19.86 -22.94 -24.96
N LYS A 580 19.27 -23.59 -23.97
CA LYS A 580 19.74 -23.59 -22.58
C LYS A 580 21.17 -24.05 -22.44
N GLY A 581 22.02 -23.20 -21.83
CA GLY A 581 23.45 -23.52 -21.66
C GLY A 581 24.34 -23.19 -22.84
N GLN A 582 23.78 -22.72 -23.96
CA GLN A 582 24.50 -22.29 -25.16
C GLN A 582 24.29 -20.76 -25.32
N ASN A 583 25.25 -19.97 -24.84
CA ASN A 583 25.14 -18.51 -24.86
C ASN A 583 25.10 -17.97 -26.29
N GLY A 584 24.07 -17.21 -26.63
CA GLY A 584 23.90 -16.57 -27.93
C GLY A 584 23.36 -17.49 -29.03
N VAL A 585 23.01 -18.73 -28.71
CA VAL A 585 22.40 -19.65 -29.67
C VAL A 585 20.89 -19.64 -29.53
N THR A 586 20.20 -19.34 -30.65
CA THR A 586 18.72 -19.29 -30.69
C THR A 586 18.18 -20.14 -31.83
N ILE A 587 16.94 -20.61 -31.69
CA ILE A 587 16.20 -21.25 -32.77
C ILE A 587 14.87 -20.53 -32.98
N GLU A 588 14.58 -20.07 -34.19
CA GLU A 588 13.33 -19.43 -34.59
C GLU A 588 12.53 -20.36 -35.52
N PHE A 589 11.32 -20.74 -35.15
CA PHE A 589 10.42 -21.54 -35.97
C PHE A 589 9.57 -20.64 -36.86
N LYS A 590 9.55 -20.93 -38.20
CA LYS A 590 8.87 -20.10 -39.18
C LYS A 590 7.66 -20.81 -39.78
N ALA A 591 6.49 -20.18 -39.66
CA ALA A 591 5.28 -20.66 -40.30
C ALA A 591 5.17 -20.14 -41.74
N ASP A 592 4.70 -20.99 -42.65
CA ASP A 592 4.35 -20.59 -44.01
C ASP A 592 3.02 -19.82 -44.05
N ALA A 593 2.63 -19.34 -45.24
CA ALA A 593 1.39 -18.59 -45.44
C ALA A 593 0.10 -19.34 -45.02
N SER A 594 0.16 -20.67 -44.85
CA SER A 594 -0.95 -21.50 -44.34
C SER A 594 -0.92 -21.69 -42.82
N GLY A 595 0.06 -21.12 -42.12
CA GLY A 595 0.27 -21.30 -40.69
C GLY A 595 1.00 -22.60 -40.32
N LYS A 596 1.52 -23.34 -41.28
CA LYS A 596 2.25 -24.59 -41.02
C LYS A 596 3.75 -24.30 -40.85
N VAL A 597 4.34 -24.78 -39.76
CA VAL A 597 5.77 -24.62 -39.48
C VAL A 597 6.58 -25.61 -40.28
N LYS A 598 7.41 -25.11 -41.21
CA LYS A 598 8.23 -25.92 -42.13
C LYS A 598 9.70 -25.57 -42.11
N GLU A 599 10.05 -24.41 -41.59
CA GLU A 599 11.44 -23.96 -41.51
C GLU A 599 11.74 -23.49 -40.09
N ALA A 600 12.98 -23.65 -39.68
CA ALA A 600 13.53 -23.03 -38.49
C ALA A 600 14.90 -22.41 -38.82
N ALA A 601 15.21 -21.30 -38.20
CA ALA A 601 16.51 -20.65 -38.30
C ALA A 601 17.27 -20.86 -36.97
N LEU A 602 18.36 -21.61 -37.04
CA LEU A 602 19.29 -21.74 -35.91
C LEU A 602 20.35 -20.65 -36.08
N ASP A 603 20.40 -19.75 -35.15
CA ASP A 603 21.40 -18.66 -35.06
C ASP A 603 22.42 -19.01 -33.99
N ASP A 604 23.66 -19.21 -34.38
CA ASP A 604 24.80 -19.38 -33.48
C ASP A 604 25.70 -18.13 -33.59
N ASN A 605 25.46 -17.18 -32.68
CA ASN A 605 26.24 -15.95 -32.54
C ASN A 605 26.40 -15.18 -33.88
N GLY A 606 25.30 -15.06 -34.64
CA GLY A 606 25.25 -14.38 -35.94
C GLY A 606 25.50 -15.28 -37.16
N THR A 607 25.76 -16.55 -36.94
CA THR A 607 25.82 -17.54 -38.03
C THR A 607 24.48 -18.25 -38.12
N VAL A 608 23.69 -17.91 -39.14
CA VAL A 608 22.33 -18.46 -39.31
C VAL A 608 22.34 -19.68 -40.21
N VAL A 609 21.83 -20.79 -39.70
CA VAL A 609 21.59 -22.02 -40.45
C VAL A 609 20.09 -22.27 -40.56
N VAL A 610 19.59 -22.41 -41.80
CA VAL A 610 18.17 -22.69 -42.03
C VAL A 610 17.94 -24.21 -42.03
N LEU A 611 17.11 -24.66 -41.11
CA LEU A 611 16.67 -26.03 -40.93
C LEU A 611 15.35 -26.24 -41.69
N LYS A 612 15.17 -27.41 -42.30
CA LYS A 612 13.92 -27.80 -42.95
C LYS A 612 13.29 -28.96 -42.19
N ARG A 613 11.98 -28.88 -42.03
CA ARG A 613 11.22 -29.95 -41.38
C ARG A 613 11.05 -31.10 -42.32
N GLU A 614 11.38 -32.35 -41.92
CA GLU A 614 11.13 -33.57 -42.64
C GLU A 614 9.64 -33.87 -42.84
#